data_1e61fd1a8173697d22691b1005c5a896
#
_entry.id   1e61fd1a8173697d22691b1005c5a896
#
_cell.length_a   1.000
_cell.length_b   1.000
_cell.length_c   1.000
_cell.angle_alpha   90.00
_cell.angle_beta   90.00
_cell.angle_gamma   90.00
#
_symmetry.space_group_name_H-M   'P 1'
#
loop_
_entity.id
_entity.type
_entity.pdbx_description
1 polymer ?
#
loop_
_entity_poly.entity_id
_entity_poly.type
_entity_poly.pdbx_seq_one_letter_code
_entity_poly.pdbx_strand_id
1 'polypeptide(L)'
;VEGRGQITQRDLVRNSLRMRPDRIVVGEVRGAEALDMLQAMNTGHDGSLTTIHANSSRDALSRVETMVAMTGITFPLSALRNQIASAIDVIIHMERQEDGCRRIISVQEISGLEADTIVMSEIFNFSRSGVDEKGNVIGKFSATGIVRSLKSSKVNAFGIRPSRGGL
;
A
#
# COMPACT_ATOMS: atom_id res chain seq x y z
N VAL A 1 33.14 15.05 -8.84
CA VAL A 1 32.93 13.77 -9.54
C VAL A 1 31.62 13.12 -9.02
N GLU A 2 30.60 13.96 -8.79
CA GLU A 2 29.26 13.50 -8.44
C GLU A 2 28.58 12.95 -9.69
N GLY A 3 28.04 11.73 -9.61
CA GLY A 3 27.22 11.11 -10.66
C GLY A 3 27.83 9.92 -11.41
N ARG A 4 29.13 9.64 -11.33
CA ARG A 4 29.70 8.41 -11.92
C ARG A 4 29.66 7.27 -10.90
N GLY A 5 28.85 6.23 -11.19
CA GLY A 5 28.70 5.05 -10.34
C GLY A 5 27.55 5.14 -9.32
N GLN A 6 26.69 6.15 -9.39
CA GLN A 6 25.49 6.23 -8.57
C GLN A 6 24.50 5.14 -9.00
N ILE A 7 24.14 4.27 -8.06
CA ILE A 7 23.07 3.29 -8.24
C ILE A 7 21.81 3.88 -7.59
N THR A 8 20.78 4.09 -8.39
CA THR A 8 19.50 4.61 -7.91
C THR A 8 18.62 3.50 -7.38
N GLN A 9 17.64 3.83 -6.54
CA GLN A 9 16.62 2.87 -6.09
C GLN A 9 15.85 2.26 -7.28
N ARG A 10 15.63 3.05 -8.33
CA ARG A 10 15.03 2.60 -9.58
C ARG A 10 15.86 1.50 -10.25
N ASP A 11 17.19 1.64 -10.29
CA ASP A 11 18.09 0.62 -10.85
C ASP A 11 18.01 -0.67 -10.03
N LEU A 12 17.92 -0.57 -8.70
CA LEU A 12 17.79 -1.72 -7.82
C LEU A 12 16.46 -2.46 -8.04
N VAL A 13 15.34 -1.74 -8.13
CA VAL A 13 14.02 -2.34 -8.43
C VAL A 13 14.06 -3.05 -9.78
N ARG A 14 14.56 -2.41 -10.83
CA ARG A 14 14.68 -3.02 -12.16
C ARG A 14 15.59 -4.23 -12.18
N ASN A 15 16.67 -4.20 -11.42
CA ASN A 15 17.58 -5.33 -11.35
C ASN A 15 16.97 -6.49 -10.57
N SER A 16 16.22 -6.22 -9.49
CA SER A 16 15.53 -7.25 -8.72
C SER A 16 14.53 -8.04 -9.58
N LEU A 17 13.82 -7.39 -10.51
CA LEU A 17 12.92 -8.05 -11.45
C LEU A 17 13.61 -9.12 -12.33
N ARG A 18 14.89 -8.91 -12.65
CA ARG A 18 15.69 -9.88 -13.44
C ARG A 18 16.12 -11.11 -12.64
N MET A 19 16.03 -11.06 -11.32
CA MET A 19 16.33 -12.17 -10.42
C MET A 19 15.17 -13.15 -10.27
N ARG A 20 14.02 -12.88 -10.93
CA ARG A 20 12.78 -13.67 -10.82
C ARG A 20 12.33 -13.87 -9.38
N PRO A 21 12.17 -12.81 -8.58
CA PRO A 21 11.72 -12.94 -7.21
C PRO A 21 10.22 -13.28 -7.18
N ASP A 22 9.78 -13.98 -6.14
CA ASP A 22 8.36 -14.17 -5.87
C ASP A 22 7.72 -12.86 -5.41
N ARG A 23 8.46 -12.06 -4.63
CA ARG A 23 8.02 -10.78 -4.06
C ARG A 23 9.16 -9.78 -4.02
N ILE A 24 8.82 -8.51 -4.17
CA ILE A 24 9.75 -7.40 -4.03
C ILE A 24 9.33 -6.58 -2.80
N VAL A 25 10.26 -6.39 -1.88
CA VAL A 25 10.06 -5.54 -0.71
C VAL A 25 10.92 -4.30 -0.90
N VAL A 26 10.27 -3.15 -1.08
CA VAL A 26 10.93 -1.84 -1.16
C VAL A 26 10.72 -1.13 0.17
N GLY A 27 11.80 -0.82 0.87
CA GLY A 27 11.72 -0.20 2.20
C GLY A 27 10.93 1.10 2.20
N GLU A 28 11.06 1.88 1.12
CA GLU A 28 10.33 3.15 0.96
C GLU A 28 10.38 3.59 -0.51
N VAL A 29 9.30 4.21 -0.98
CA VAL A 29 9.23 4.85 -2.29
C VAL A 29 9.07 6.36 -2.11
N ARG A 30 9.93 7.13 -2.79
CA ARG A 30 9.98 8.60 -2.69
C ARG A 30 9.97 9.32 -4.03
N GLY A 31 10.16 8.62 -5.13
CA GLY A 31 10.36 9.22 -6.44
C GLY A 31 10.00 8.31 -7.61
N ALA A 32 10.78 8.40 -8.68
CA ALA A 32 10.51 7.77 -9.97
C ALA A 32 10.43 6.23 -9.93
N GLU A 33 11.02 5.59 -8.91
CA GLU A 33 10.93 4.14 -8.68
C GLU A 33 9.49 3.65 -8.44
N ALA A 34 8.57 4.56 -8.07
CA ALA A 34 7.16 4.24 -7.89
C ALA A 34 6.55 3.61 -9.14
N LEU A 35 6.91 4.10 -10.32
CA LEU A 35 6.42 3.55 -11.59
C LEU A 35 6.92 2.13 -11.81
N ASP A 36 8.22 1.88 -11.62
CA ASP A 36 8.81 0.56 -11.82
C ASP A 36 8.23 -0.46 -10.83
N MET A 37 7.92 0.01 -9.62
CA MET A 37 7.28 -0.82 -8.60
C MET A 37 5.82 -1.15 -8.94
N LEU A 38 5.02 -0.18 -9.41
CA LEU A 38 3.66 -0.45 -9.90
C LEU A 38 3.68 -1.45 -11.07
N GLN A 39 4.65 -1.32 -11.99
CA GLN A 39 4.82 -2.27 -13.08
C GLN A 39 5.17 -3.67 -12.56
N ALA A 40 6.06 -3.77 -11.57
CA ALA A 40 6.40 -5.04 -10.94
C ALA A 40 5.17 -5.72 -10.33
N MET A 41 4.39 -4.98 -9.54
CA MET A 41 3.16 -5.47 -8.90
C MET A 41 2.10 -5.91 -9.91
N ASN A 42 2.04 -5.28 -11.10
CA ASN A 42 1.11 -5.63 -12.17
C ASN A 42 1.58 -6.80 -13.05
N THR A 43 2.83 -7.26 -12.92
CA THR A 43 3.44 -8.25 -13.82
C THR A 43 3.84 -9.55 -13.13
N GLY A 44 3.06 -9.99 -12.14
CA GLY A 44 3.21 -11.33 -11.54
C GLY A 44 4.11 -11.39 -10.31
N HIS A 45 4.39 -10.24 -9.66
CA HIS A 45 5.08 -10.19 -8.36
C HIS A 45 4.08 -9.89 -7.24
N ASP A 46 3.02 -10.69 -7.18
CA ASP A 46 1.93 -10.54 -6.20
C ASP A 46 2.46 -10.63 -4.77
N GLY A 47 1.93 -9.75 -3.90
CA GLY A 47 2.38 -9.66 -2.51
C GLY A 47 3.66 -8.86 -2.30
N SER A 48 4.10 -8.10 -3.31
CA SER A 48 5.15 -7.10 -3.13
C SER A 48 4.69 -5.99 -2.18
N LEU A 49 5.63 -5.43 -1.44
CA LEU A 49 5.36 -4.49 -0.34
C LEU A 49 6.24 -3.24 -0.48
N THR A 50 5.67 -2.10 -0.12
CA THR A 50 6.44 -0.86 0.06
C THR A 50 5.85 0.00 1.15
N THR A 51 6.61 1.00 1.61
CA THR A 51 6.09 2.07 2.46
C THR A 51 6.11 3.41 1.72
N ILE A 52 5.17 4.26 2.08
CA ILE A 52 5.04 5.63 1.60
C ILE A 52 4.70 6.51 2.79
N HIS A 53 5.40 7.62 2.96
CA HIS A 53 5.01 8.62 3.95
C HIS A 53 3.79 9.40 3.46
N ALA A 54 2.68 9.32 4.17
CA ALA A 54 1.45 10.03 3.88
C ALA A 54 0.63 10.23 5.16
N ASN A 55 -0.25 11.23 5.17
CA ASN A 55 -1.10 11.51 6.33
C ASN A 55 -2.38 10.66 6.36
N SER A 56 -2.71 10.01 5.25
CA SER A 56 -3.86 9.12 5.11
C SER A 56 -3.64 8.13 3.97
N SER A 57 -4.47 7.08 3.92
CA SER A 57 -4.46 6.14 2.78
C SER A 57 -4.78 6.83 1.45
N ARG A 58 -5.65 7.84 1.46
CA ARG A 58 -5.98 8.64 0.26
C ARG A 58 -4.80 9.47 -0.19
N ASP A 59 -4.11 10.12 0.74
CA ASP A 59 -2.91 10.90 0.43
C ASP A 59 -1.78 10.02 -0.10
N ALA A 60 -1.67 8.77 0.37
CA ALA A 60 -0.70 7.83 -0.15
C ALA A 60 -0.89 7.59 -1.66
N LEU A 61 -2.15 7.41 -2.11
CA LEU A 61 -2.46 7.26 -3.54
C LEU A 61 -2.10 8.52 -4.35
N SER A 62 -2.45 9.71 -3.84
CA SER A 62 -2.11 10.98 -4.49
C SER A 62 -0.59 11.19 -4.57
N ARG A 63 0.16 10.74 -3.55
CA ARG A 63 1.63 10.78 -3.59
C ARG A 63 2.20 9.82 -4.63
N VAL A 64 1.61 8.63 -4.82
CA VAL A 64 2.00 7.72 -5.90
C VAL A 64 1.80 8.39 -7.26
N GLU A 65 0.65 9.04 -7.48
CA GLU A 65 0.40 9.80 -8.72
C GLU A 65 1.48 10.87 -8.95
N THR A 66 1.81 11.63 -7.91
CA THR A 66 2.87 12.66 -7.96
C THR A 66 4.24 12.06 -8.27
N MET A 67 4.62 10.97 -7.61
CA MET A 67 5.92 10.31 -7.85
C MET A 67 6.03 9.77 -9.27
N VAL A 68 4.95 9.23 -9.84
CA VAL A 68 4.93 8.79 -11.23
C VAL A 68 5.07 9.99 -12.17
N ALA A 69 4.41 11.13 -11.88
CA ALA A 69 4.55 12.35 -12.68
C ALA A 69 6.01 12.88 -12.68
N MET A 70 6.76 12.69 -11.59
CA MET A 70 8.19 13.07 -11.50
C MET A 70 9.08 12.29 -12.48
N THR A 71 8.60 11.19 -13.05
CA THR A 71 9.36 10.45 -14.08
C THR A 71 9.49 11.22 -15.40
N GLY A 72 8.69 12.28 -15.60
CA GLY A 72 8.57 13.03 -16.85
C GLY A 72 7.77 12.29 -17.93
N ILE A 73 7.26 11.10 -17.66
CA ILE A 73 6.41 10.33 -18.58
C ILE A 73 4.98 10.84 -18.43
N THR A 74 4.39 11.26 -19.55
CA THR A 74 3.01 11.71 -19.57
C THR A 74 2.07 10.51 -19.67
N PHE A 75 1.29 10.28 -18.62
CA PHE A 75 0.18 9.33 -18.62
C PHE A 75 -1.15 10.07 -18.57
N PRO A 76 -2.19 9.61 -19.29
CA PRO A 76 -3.56 10.01 -18.96
C PRO A 76 -3.84 9.61 -17.50
N LEU A 77 -4.42 10.53 -16.71
CA LEU A 77 -4.63 10.31 -15.27
C LEU A 77 -5.48 9.07 -14.98
N SER A 78 -6.49 8.82 -15.83
CA SER A 78 -7.31 7.62 -15.76
C SER A 78 -6.51 6.33 -15.96
N ALA A 79 -5.56 6.31 -16.91
CA ALA A 79 -4.69 5.16 -17.14
C ALA A 79 -3.75 4.91 -15.94
N LEU A 80 -3.20 5.97 -15.35
CA LEU A 80 -2.37 5.86 -14.16
C LEU A 80 -3.17 5.32 -12.97
N ARG A 81 -4.37 5.83 -12.74
CA ARG A 81 -5.26 5.36 -11.66
C ARG A 81 -5.67 3.91 -11.83
N ASN A 82 -5.91 3.49 -13.08
CA ASN A 82 -6.13 2.08 -13.40
C ASN A 82 -4.92 1.21 -13.00
N GLN A 83 -3.71 1.64 -13.34
CA GLN A 83 -2.49 0.93 -12.95
C GLN A 83 -2.33 0.84 -11.43
N ILE A 84 -2.58 1.93 -10.71
CA ILE A 84 -2.51 1.96 -9.25
C ILE A 84 -3.55 1.01 -8.63
N ALA A 85 -4.81 1.09 -9.07
CA ALA A 85 -5.89 0.25 -8.56
C ALA A 85 -5.73 -1.25 -8.90
N SER A 86 -4.99 -1.56 -9.97
CA SER A 86 -4.63 -2.93 -10.32
C SER A 86 -3.45 -3.47 -9.52
N ALA A 87 -2.47 -2.61 -9.22
CA ALA A 87 -1.22 -2.99 -8.55
C ALA A 87 -1.37 -3.12 -7.03
N ILE A 88 -2.16 -2.24 -6.41
CA ILE A 88 -2.26 -2.16 -4.95
C ILE A 88 -3.58 -2.77 -4.50
N ASP A 89 -3.50 -3.78 -3.66
CA ASP A 89 -4.69 -4.45 -3.10
C ASP A 89 -5.10 -3.86 -1.76
N VAL A 90 -4.11 -3.54 -0.89
CA VAL A 90 -4.34 -3.14 0.49
C VAL A 90 -3.40 -2.00 0.87
N ILE A 91 -3.94 -1.03 1.59
CA ILE A 91 -3.18 0.03 2.25
C ILE A 91 -3.34 -0.11 3.76
N ILE A 92 -2.22 -0.24 4.46
CA ILE A 92 -2.17 -0.26 5.92
C ILE A 92 -1.66 1.11 6.39
N HIS A 93 -2.53 1.88 7.03
CA HIS A 93 -2.15 3.17 7.59
C HIS A 93 -1.71 3.01 9.04
N MET A 94 -0.53 3.52 9.32
CA MET A 94 0.08 3.51 10.66
C MET A 94 0.38 4.93 11.11
N GLU A 95 0.08 5.22 12.38
CA GLU A 95 0.40 6.49 13.01
C GLU A 95 1.18 6.29 14.30
N ARG A 96 2.01 7.29 14.61
CA ARG A 96 2.58 7.41 15.95
C ARG A 96 1.63 8.21 16.81
N GLN A 97 1.07 7.58 17.83
CA GLN A 97 0.14 8.19 18.76
C GLN A 97 0.86 9.07 19.78
N GLU A 98 0.09 9.86 20.55
CA GLU A 98 0.61 10.77 21.56
C GLU A 98 1.41 10.08 22.68
N ASP A 99 1.13 8.80 22.96
CA ASP A 99 1.91 7.96 23.87
C ASP A 99 3.23 7.45 23.28
N GLY A 100 3.57 7.90 22.06
CA GLY A 100 4.78 7.51 21.35
C GLY A 100 4.71 6.15 20.65
N CYS A 101 3.67 5.37 20.86
CA CYS A 101 3.49 4.06 20.24
C CYS A 101 3.02 4.18 18.79
N ARG A 102 3.56 3.34 17.91
CA ARG A 102 3.04 3.19 16.56
C ARG A 102 1.92 2.17 16.55
N ARG A 103 0.79 2.56 15.98
CA ARG A 103 -0.40 1.70 15.83
C ARG A 103 -0.89 1.68 14.41
N ILE A 104 -1.43 0.55 13.99
CA ILE A 104 -2.24 0.47 12.77
C ILE A 104 -3.55 1.18 13.10
N ILE A 105 -3.87 2.21 12.32
CA ILE A 105 -5.08 3.02 12.47
C ILE A 105 -6.18 2.52 11.55
N SER A 106 -5.83 2.18 10.31
CA SER A 106 -6.77 1.60 9.37
C SER A 106 -6.12 0.61 8.43
N VAL A 107 -6.92 -0.33 7.94
CA VAL A 107 -6.59 -1.20 6.83
C VAL A 107 -7.67 -1.01 5.78
N GLN A 108 -7.28 -0.58 4.59
CA GLN A 108 -8.17 -0.29 3.50
C GLN A 108 -7.87 -1.19 2.30
N GLU A 109 -8.89 -1.84 1.76
CA GLU A 109 -8.86 -2.60 0.53
C GLU A 109 -9.15 -1.69 -0.66
N ILE A 110 -8.38 -1.79 -1.73
CA ILE A 110 -8.67 -1.12 -3.01
C ILE A 110 -9.62 -2.02 -3.81
N SER A 111 -10.79 -1.47 -4.11
CA SER A 111 -11.88 -2.20 -4.77
C SER A 111 -11.88 -2.04 -6.29
N GLY A 112 -11.13 -1.05 -6.81
CA GLY A 112 -11.07 -0.71 -8.22
C GLY A 112 -11.29 0.77 -8.48
N LEU A 113 -11.86 1.10 -9.64
CA LEU A 113 -12.19 2.46 -10.04
C LEU A 113 -13.70 2.61 -10.24
N GLU A 114 -14.24 3.75 -9.80
CA GLU A 114 -15.56 4.24 -10.18
C GLU A 114 -15.37 5.61 -10.83
N ALA A 115 -15.76 5.73 -12.10
CA ALA A 115 -15.35 6.82 -12.95
C ALA A 115 -13.80 6.96 -12.91
N ASP A 116 -13.26 8.11 -12.54
CA ASP A 116 -11.81 8.33 -12.40
C ASP A 116 -11.33 8.29 -10.95
N THR A 117 -12.11 7.71 -10.02
CA THR A 117 -11.77 7.69 -8.60
C THR A 117 -11.43 6.27 -8.14
N ILE A 118 -10.28 6.11 -7.47
CA ILE A 118 -9.92 4.85 -6.82
C ILE A 118 -10.81 4.65 -5.60
N VAL A 119 -11.58 3.55 -5.61
CA VAL A 119 -12.49 3.17 -4.53
C VAL A 119 -11.74 2.35 -3.51
N MET A 120 -11.84 2.76 -2.24
CA MET A 120 -11.28 2.07 -1.10
C MET A 120 -12.37 1.74 -0.09
N SER A 121 -12.27 0.57 0.52
CA SER A 121 -13.16 0.12 1.60
C SER A 121 -12.34 -0.13 2.86
N GLU A 122 -12.71 0.50 3.96
CA GLU A 122 -12.06 0.26 5.24
C GLU A 122 -12.53 -1.07 5.81
N ILE A 123 -11.61 -2.03 5.94
CA ILE A 123 -11.91 -3.38 6.44
C ILE A 123 -11.58 -3.54 7.92
N PHE A 124 -10.61 -2.78 8.43
CA PHE A 124 -10.30 -2.67 9.85
C PHE A 124 -9.99 -1.23 10.23
N ASN A 125 -10.36 -0.85 11.45
CA ASN A 125 -9.99 0.43 12.03
C ASN A 125 -9.61 0.32 13.50
N PHE A 126 -8.87 1.32 13.98
CA PHE A 126 -8.57 1.53 15.38
C PHE A 126 -9.47 2.66 15.91
N SER A 127 -10.39 2.30 16.80
CA SER A 127 -11.26 3.25 17.49
C SER A 127 -10.65 3.62 18.84
N ARG A 128 -10.13 4.84 18.95
CA ARG A 128 -9.59 5.38 20.20
C ARG A 128 -10.75 5.65 21.16
N SER A 129 -10.62 5.22 22.42
CA SER A 129 -11.60 5.45 23.50
C SER A 129 -11.12 6.43 24.56
N GLY A 130 -9.81 6.68 24.65
CA GLY A 130 -9.26 7.62 25.64
C GLY A 130 -7.77 7.44 25.87
N VAL A 131 -7.34 7.87 27.06
CA VAL A 131 -5.97 7.73 27.55
C VAL A 131 -6.05 7.26 29.00
N ASP A 132 -5.19 6.33 29.40
CA ASP A 132 -5.12 5.85 30.77
C ASP A 132 -4.40 6.84 31.70
N GLU A 133 -4.37 6.53 33.01
CA GLU A 133 -3.71 7.35 34.02
C GLU A 133 -2.19 7.49 33.81
N LYS A 134 -1.59 6.60 33.01
CA LYS A 134 -0.16 6.61 32.67
C LYS A 134 0.12 7.32 31.35
N GLY A 135 -0.91 7.87 30.69
CA GLY A 135 -0.79 8.55 29.40
C GLY A 135 -0.79 7.62 28.18
N ASN A 136 -1.08 6.33 28.34
CA ASN A 136 -1.16 5.43 27.18
C ASN A 136 -2.50 5.56 26.48
N VAL A 137 -2.49 5.53 25.17
CA VAL A 137 -3.70 5.57 24.35
C VAL A 137 -4.46 4.26 24.48
N ILE A 138 -5.71 4.33 24.91
CA ILE A 138 -6.66 3.22 24.97
C ILE A 138 -7.51 3.22 23.71
N GLY A 139 -7.69 2.05 23.11
CA GLY A 139 -8.55 1.90 21.93
C GLY A 139 -8.70 0.44 21.55
N LYS A 140 -9.54 0.19 20.56
CA LYS A 140 -9.83 -1.14 20.03
C LYS A 140 -9.61 -1.17 18.53
N PHE A 141 -8.84 -2.13 18.06
CA PHE A 141 -8.72 -2.48 16.66
C PHE A 141 -9.78 -3.52 16.32
N SER A 142 -10.66 -3.22 15.36
CA SER A 142 -11.81 -4.06 15.04
C SER A 142 -12.10 -4.08 13.54
N ALA A 143 -12.70 -5.18 13.08
CA ALA A 143 -13.24 -5.27 11.73
C ALA A 143 -14.49 -4.38 11.59
N THR A 144 -14.63 -3.75 10.44
CA THR A 144 -15.77 -2.87 10.12
C THR A 144 -17.04 -3.64 9.73
N GLY A 145 -16.93 -4.96 9.53
CA GLY A 145 -18.02 -5.81 9.05
C GLY A 145 -18.18 -5.81 7.53
N ILE A 146 -17.36 -5.06 6.80
CA ILE A 146 -17.30 -5.13 5.34
C ILE A 146 -16.61 -6.42 4.96
N VAL A 147 -17.39 -7.44 4.59
CA VAL A 147 -16.87 -8.69 4.03
C VAL A 147 -16.73 -8.46 2.53
N ARG A 148 -15.49 -8.37 2.04
CA ARG A 148 -15.24 -8.43 0.61
C ARG A 148 -14.46 -9.68 0.26
N SER A 149 -14.79 -10.21 -0.90
CA SER A 149 -13.99 -11.20 -1.59
C SER A 149 -12.69 -10.51 -2.05
N LEU A 150 -11.64 -10.59 -1.25
CA LEU A 150 -10.28 -10.46 -1.78
C LEU A 150 -10.25 -11.29 -3.05
N LYS A 151 -9.88 -10.71 -4.19
CA LYS A 151 -9.84 -11.41 -5.48
C LYS A 151 -9.22 -12.78 -5.25
N SER A 152 -9.97 -13.83 -5.49
CA SER A 152 -9.70 -15.21 -5.08
C SER A 152 -8.28 -15.71 -5.42
N SER A 153 -7.65 -15.15 -6.44
CA SER A 153 -6.28 -15.47 -6.85
C SER A 153 -5.19 -14.93 -5.91
N LYS A 154 -5.50 -13.89 -5.11
CA LYS A 154 -4.52 -13.20 -4.25
C LYS A 154 -4.60 -13.60 -2.77
N VAL A 155 -5.71 -14.20 -2.32
CA VAL A 155 -5.90 -14.65 -0.93
C VAL A 155 -4.85 -15.69 -0.51
N ASN A 156 -4.42 -16.53 -1.43
CA ASN A 156 -3.39 -17.55 -1.16
C ASN A 156 -2.00 -16.95 -0.89
N ALA A 157 -1.74 -15.71 -1.31
CA ALA A 157 -0.44 -15.05 -1.09
C ALA A 157 -0.21 -14.64 0.37
N PHE A 158 -1.27 -14.42 1.15
CA PHE A 158 -1.18 -13.97 2.54
C PHE A 158 -1.34 -15.08 3.59
N GLY A 159 -1.59 -16.32 3.19
CA GLY A 159 -1.74 -17.45 4.12
C GLY A 159 -2.93 -17.34 5.09
N ILE A 160 -3.83 -16.39 4.89
CA ILE A 160 -5.03 -16.21 5.70
C ILE A 160 -6.09 -17.20 5.18
N ARG A 161 -6.16 -18.38 5.79
CA ARG A 161 -7.33 -19.24 5.60
C ARG A 161 -8.52 -18.61 6.34
N PRO A 162 -9.66 -18.34 5.68
CA PRO A 162 -10.86 -17.98 6.40
C PRO A 162 -11.18 -19.12 7.38
N SER A 163 -11.33 -18.81 8.65
CA SER A 163 -11.86 -19.77 9.62
C SER A 163 -13.22 -20.23 9.09
N ARG A 164 -13.37 -21.50 8.80
CA ARG A 164 -14.67 -22.08 8.52
C ARG A 164 -15.50 -21.84 9.77
N GLY A 165 -16.46 -20.91 9.70
CA GLY A 165 -17.47 -20.76 10.72
C GLY A 165 -18.13 -22.10 10.89
N GLY A 166 -17.92 -22.74 12.04
CA GLY A 166 -18.76 -23.84 12.51
C GLY A 166 -20.14 -23.24 12.83
N LEU A 167 -21.15 -23.95 12.40
CA LEU A 167 -22.56 -23.80 12.75
C LEU A 167 -22.74 -23.75 14.28
#